data_33d4d42c8b4a7cb0f12868297cb63166
#
_entry.id   33d4d42c8b4a7cb0f12868297cb63166
#
_cell.length_a   1.000
_cell.length_b   1.000
_cell.length_c   1.000
_cell.angle_alpha   90.00
_cell.angle_beta   90.00
_cell.angle_gamma   90.00
#
_symmetry.space_group_name_H-M   'P 1'
#
loop_
_entity.id
_entity.type
_entity.pdbx_description
1 polymer ?
#
loop_
_entity_poly.entity_id
_entity_poly.type
_entity_poly.pdbx_seq_one_letter_code
_entity_poly.pdbx_strand_id
1 'polypeptide(L)'
;MVDGVEEDLKNVATDFKSINVAQLGSIIDYLKGKEVTDVVMIGKVTKEILFSGQHELPDARMIALLSSLKDRSDDTMMLAFVAELAKEGITTFDQTMLLKMIMPKKGVLTKRQPTERENLDMEFGFKMAKALGGLDIGQTVVVKDKAVMALEAIEGTDACILRGGKLACGNAVVAKVAKPAQDNRFDMPAVGVKTIESMIEVKASGLVIEAGRTLIVDREKVLSLADENAITIVAM
;
A
#
# COMPACT_ATOMS: atom_id res chain seq x y z
N MET A 1 19.42 7.32 -4.04
CA MET A 1 18.07 7.83 -3.80
C MET A 1 17.13 6.78 -4.34
N VAL A 2 16.17 6.33 -3.57
CA VAL A 2 15.08 5.52 -4.14
C VAL A 2 14.22 6.51 -4.92
N ASP A 3 13.95 6.25 -6.20
CA ASP A 3 13.10 7.13 -7.00
C ASP A 3 11.75 7.33 -6.31
N GLY A 4 11.31 8.58 -6.17
CA GLY A 4 10.05 8.95 -5.53
C GLY A 4 10.15 9.43 -4.07
N VAL A 5 11.34 9.52 -3.49
CA VAL A 5 11.52 10.22 -2.21
C VAL A 5 11.60 11.72 -2.49
N GLU A 6 10.68 12.50 -1.90
CA GLU A 6 10.66 13.94 -2.05
C GLU A 6 11.95 14.57 -1.48
N GLU A 7 12.58 15.45 -2.27
CA GLU A 7 13.80 16.15 -1.85
C GLU A 7 13.59 16.99 -0.59
N ASP A 8 12.35 17.41 -0.33
CA ASP A 8 11.95 18.20 0.83
C ASP A 8 12.17 17.50 2.17
N LEU A 9 12.27 16.16 2.19
CA LEU A 9 12.64 15.42 3.40
C LEU A 9 13.99 15.87 3.98
N LYS A 10 14.92 16.33 3.14
CA LYS A 10 16.21 16.88 3.59
C LYS A 10 16.03 18.10 4.51
N ASN A 11 14.95 18.86 4.33
CA ASN A 11 14.71 20.11 5.05
C ASN A 11 14.07 19.89 6.42
N VAL A 12 13.47 18.73 6.65
CA VAL A 12 12.74 18.40 7.89
C VAL A 12 13.41 17.30 8.72
N ALA A 13 14.30 16.52 8.11
CA ALA A 13 15.04 15.47 8.81
C ALA A 13 16.20 16.06 9.61
N THR A 14 16.43 15.57 10.84
CA THR A 14 17.60 15.94 11.65
C THR A 14 18.90 15.48 10.98
N ASP A 15 18.84 14.34 10.30
CA ASP A 15 19.93 13.79 9.50
C ASP A 15 19.35 13.13 8.25
N PHE A 16 20.02 13.26 7.13
CA PHE A 16 19.56 12.72 5.85
C PHE A 16 20.73 12.07 5.10
N LYS A 17 20.53 10.82 4.73
CA LYS A 17 21.47 10.06 3.90
C LYS A 17 20.73 9.29 2.82
N SER A 18 21.10 9.51 1.57
CA SER A 18 20.63 8.67 0.48
C SER A 18 21.56 7.46 0.34
N ILE A 19 20.99 6.26 0.47
CA ILE A 19 21.69 4.99 0.30
C ILE A 19 20.81 4.12 -0.59
N ASN A 20 21.42 3.44 -1.57
CA ASN A 20 20.69 2.52 -2.41
C ASN A 20 20.15 1.35 -1.58
N VAL A 21 18.90 0.98 -1.78
CA VAL A 21 18.24 -0.12 -1.05
C VAL A 21 18.95 -1.47 -1.21
N ALA A 22 19.70 -1.66 -2.30
CA ALA A 22 20.52 -2.84 -2.54
C ALA A 22 21.80 -2.90 -1.67
N GLN A 23 22.14 -1.81 -0.97
CA GLN A 23 23.33 -1.69 -0.12
C GLN A 23 22.96 -1.89 1.35
N LEU A 24 22.47 -3.08 1.71
CA LEU A 24 21.96 -3.40 3.05
C LEU A 24 23.02 -3.23 4.14
N GLY A 25 24.27 -3.64 3.87
CA GLY A 25 25.39 -3.46 4.80
C GLY A 25 25.62 -1.97 5.08
N SER A 26 25.68 -1.16 4.02
CA SER A 26 25.86 0.30 4.14
C SER A 26 24.71 0.98 4.91
N ILE A 27 23.47 0.51 4.74
CA ILE A 27 22.31 1.00 5.50
C ILE A 27 22.50 0.69 6.99
N ILE A 28 22.84 -0.54 7.32
CA ILE A 28 23.04 -0.99 8.71
C ILE A 28 24.22 -0.26 9.36
N ASP A 29 25.35 -0.14 8.67
CA ASP A 29 26.53 0.58 9.18
C ASP A 29 26.22 2.06 9.46
N TYR A 30 25.43 2.69 8.57
CA TYR A 30 25.00 4.07 8.78
C TYR A 30 24.10 4.20 10.00
N LEU A 31 23.09 3.33 10.15
CA LEU A 31 22.18 3.34 11.30
C LEU A 31 22.95 3.12 12.61
N LYS A 32 23.88 2.15 12.66
CA LYS A 32 24.72 1.88 13.83
C LYS A 32 25.66 3.03 14.14
N GLY A 33 26.26 3.64 13.13
CA GLY A 33 27.12 4.82 13.28
C GLY A 33 26.40 6.06 13.83
N LYS A 34 25.07 6.08 13.73
CA LYS A 34 24.17 7.10 14.29
C LYS A 34 23.49 6.65 15.58
N GLU A 35 23.86 5.49 16.12
CA GLU A 35 23.25 4.90 17.33
C GLU A 35 21.72 4.73 17.24
N VAL A 36 21.21 4.48 16.00
CA VAL A 36 19.78 4.25 15.76
C VAL A 36 19.42 2.84 16.22
N THR A 37 18.48 2.75 17.15
CA THR A 37 17.95 1.48 17.69
C THR A 37 16.58 1.12 17.13
N ASP A 38 15.89 2.09 16.56
CA ASP A 38 14.49 1.95 16.16
C ASP A 38 14.27 2.55 14.78
N VAL A 39 13.62 1.78 13.89
CA VAL A 39 13.34 2.20 12.52
C VAL A 39 11.88 1.97 12.15
N VAL A 40 11.36 2.81 11.26
CA VAL A 40 10.09 2.63 10.57
C VAL A 40 10.35 2.59 9.07
N MET A 41 9.84 1.57 8.38
CA MET A 41 9.96 1.46 6.94
C MET A 41 8.76 2.12 6.29
N ILE A 42 8.97 3.20 5.52
CA ILE A 42 7.90 3.94 4.85
C ILE A 42 8.26 4.11 3.37
N GLY A 43 7.27 3.93 2.51
CA GLY A 43 7.43 4.05 1.06
C GLY A 43 7.29 2.71 0.35
N LYS A 44 7.39 2.76 -0.98
CA LYS A 44 7.27 1.57 -1.83
C LYS A 44 8.60 1.33 -2.55
N VAL A 45 9.14 0.14 -2.38
CA VAL A 45 10.28 -0.35 -3.15
C VAL A 45 9.78 -1.42 -4.11
N THR A 46 10.01 -1.25 -5.41
CA THR A 46 9.66 -2.26 -6.40
C THR A 46 10.79 -3.27 -6.57
N LYS A 47 10.46 -4.53 -6.85
CA LYS A 47 11.45 -5.58 -7.15
C LYS A 47 12.37 -5.21 -8.31
N GLU A 48 11.87 -4.43 -9.26
CA GLU A 48 12.64 -3.94 -10.40
C GLU A 48 13.88 -3.16 -9.96
N ILE A 49 13.80 -2.39 -8.89
CA ILE A 49 14.94 -1.64 -8.33
C ILE A 49 16.05 -2.60 -7.86
N LEU A 50 15.67 -3.74 -7.29
CA LEU A 50 16.63 -4.74 -6.78
C LEU A 50 17.23 -5.62 -7.88
N PHE A 51 16.52 -5.82 -8.99
CA PHE A 51 16.88 -6.81 -10.02
C PHE A 51 17.17 -6.22 -11.41
N SER A 52 16.88 -4.93 -11.67
CA SER A 52 17.01 -4.32 -13.02
C SER A 52 18.44 -4.11 -13.50
N GLY A 53 19.44 -4.25 -12.63
CA GLY A 53 20.85 -4.00 -12.98
C GLY A 53 21.19 -2.57 -13.40
N GLN A 54 20.22 -1.65 -13.36
CA GLN A 54 20.41 -0.24 -13.71
C GLN A 54 20.94 0.61 -12.56
N HIS A 55 21.01 0.03 -11.36
CA HIS A 55 21.51 0.67 -10.13
C HIS A 55 22.76 -0.05 -9.61
N GLU A 56 23.36 0.48 -8.53
CA GLU A 56 24.51 -0.16 -7.87
C GLU A 56 24.23 -1.63 -7.56
N LEU A 57 25.24 -2.48 -7.78
CA LEU A 57 25.11 -3.91 -7.48
C LEU A 57 24.84 -4.12 -5.97
N PRO A 58 24.04 -5.13 -5.61
CA PRO A 58 23.82 -5.49 -4.22
C PRO A 58 25.14 -5.74 -3.50
N ASP A 59 25.27 -5.24 -2.26
CA ASP A 59 26.44 -5.54 -1.43
C ASP A 59 26.43 -7.01 -0.96
N ALA A 60 27.55 -7.44 -0.37
CA ALA A 60 27.72 -8.83 0.08
C ALA A 60 26.63 -9.25 1.08
N ARG A 61 26.16 -8.33 1.93
CA ARG A 61 25.13 -8.60 2.93
C ARG A 61 23.76 -8.79 2.27
N MET A 62 23.43 -7.94 1.31
CA MET A 62 22.22 -8.09 0.50
C MET A 62 22.22 -9.40 -0.31
N ILE A 63 23.37 -9.74 -0.93
CA ILE A 63 23.51 -11.00 -1.68
C ILE A 63 23.28 -12.20 -0.76
N ALA A 64 23.89 -12.20 0.42
CA ALA A 64 23.73 -13.27 1.41
C ALA A 64 22.26 -13.39 1.86
N LEU A 65 21.59 -12.26 2.14
CA LEU A 65 20.17 -12.23 2.50
C LEU A 65 19.31 -12.82 1.38
N LEU A 66 19.44 -12.32 0.15
CA LEU A 66 18.64 -12.80 -1.00
C LEU A 66 18.87 -14.28 -1.30
N SER A 67 20.11 -14.78 -1.08
CA SER A 67 20.46 -16.19 -1.27
C SER A 67 19.85 -17.10 -0.19
N SER A 68 19.51 -16.58 0.96
CA SER A 68 18.90 -17.33 2.08
C SER A 68 17.40 -17.48 1.99
N LEU A 69 16.74 -16.75 1.07
CA LEU A 69 15.29 -16.74 0.96
C LEU A 69 14.76 -18.05 0.39
N LYS A 70 13.67 -18.55 0.96
CA LYS A 70 12.96 -19.74 0.48
C LYS A 70 12.18 -19.48 -0.80
N ASP A 71 11.67 -18.28 -0.96
CA ASP A 71 10.95 -17.80 -2.12
C ASP A 71 11.23 -16.29 -2.30
N ARG A 72 10.70 -15.71 -3.37
CA ARG A 72 10.89 -14.28 -3.69
C ARG A 72 9.61 -13.47 -3.51
N SER A 73 8.73 -13.89 -2.60
CA SER A 73 7.55 -13.08 -2.25
C SER A 73 7.99 -11.80 -1.52
N ASP A 74 7.15 -10.75 -1.60
CA ASP A 74 7.45 -9.49 -0.96
C ASP A 74 7.53 -9.65 0.56
N ASP A 75 6.62 -10.44 1.13
CA ASP A 75 6.59 -10.72 2.58
C ASP A 75 7.85 -11.45 3.05
N THR A 76 8.29 -12.50 2.32
CA THR A 76 9.51 -13.24 2.65
C THR A 76 10.73 -12.32 2.64
N MET A 77 10.84 -11.46 1.63
CA MET A 77 11.92 -10.47 1.52
C MET A 77 11.89 -9.48 2.69
N MET A 78 10.73 -8.89 2.96
CA MET A 78 10.61 -7.87 4.01
C MET A 78 10.83 -8.45 5.41
N LEU A 79 10.33 -9.66 5.68
CA LEU A 79 10.61 -10.36 6.93
C LEU A 79 12.11 -10.66 7.11
N ALA A 80 12.82 -11.01 6.03
CA ALA A 80 14.25 -11.22 6.08
C ALA A 80 15.01 -9.90 6.37
N PHE A 81 14.58 -8.77 5.80
CA PHE A 81 15.12 -7.45 6.14
C PHE A 81 14.92 -7.12 7.62
N VAL A 82 13.71 -7.30 8.14
CA VAL A 82 13.41 -7.08 9.56
C VAL A 82 14.28 -7.96 10.46
N ALA A 83 14.43 -9.24 10.11
CA ALA A 83 15.27 -10.18 10.86
C ALA A 83 16.74 -9.78 10.81
N GLU A 84 17.23 -9.24 9.69
CA GLU A 84 18.61 -8.80 9.55
C GLU A 84 18.92 -7.55 10.37
N LEU A 85 18.00 -6.58 10.41
CA LEU A 85 18.08 -5.42 11.30
C LEU A 85 18.08 -5.85 12.78
N ALA A 86 17.21 -6.79 13.14
CA ALA A 86 17.09 -7.28 14.52
C ALA A 86 18.37 -7.98 15.01
N LYS A 87 19.13 -8.66 14.15
CA LYS A 87 20.46 -9.23 14.49
C LYS A 87 21.46 -8.17 14.94
N GLU A 88 21.28 -6.94 14.47
CA GLU A 88 22.13 -5.79 14.82
C GLU A 88 21.57 -4.94 15.97
N GLY A 89 20.52 -5.41 16.62
CA GLY A 89 19.85 -4.70 17.72
C GLY A 89 18.95 -3.55 17.26
N ILE A 90 18.58 -3.51 15.97
CA ILE A 90 17.70 -2.47 15.41
C ILE A 90 16.27 -3.02 15.32
N THR A 91 15.35 -2.39 16.04
CA THR A 91 13.92 -2.78 16.07
C THR A 91 13.17 -2.10 14.94
N THR A 92 12.39 -2.88 14.19
CA THR A 92 11.47 -2.32 13.18
C THR A 92 10.08 -2.15 13.79
N PHE A 93 9.61 -0.91 13.89
CA PHE A 93 8.27 -0.57 14.40
C PHE A 93 7.18 -0.66 13.33
N ASP A 94 5.97 -0.84 13.81
CA ASP A 94 4.75 -0.75 13.03
C ASP A 94 4.55 0.68 12.48
N GLN A 95 4.36 0.80 11.17
CA GLN A 95 4.11 2.09 10.49
C GLN A 95 2.88 2.81 11.08
N THR A 96 1.88 2.06 11.54
CA THR A 96 0.64 2.64 12.08
C THR A 96 0.84 3.44 13.34
N MET A 97 1.92 3.21 14.09
CA MET A 97 2.23 4.00 15.29
C MET A 97 2.36 5.50 14.98
N LEU A 98 2.99 5.83 13.86
CA LEU A 98 3.16 7.23 13.42
C LEU A 98 1.95 7.75 12.64
N LEU A 99 1.21 6.87 11.98
CA LEU A 99 0.14 7.21 11.05
C LEU A 99 -1.26 7.13 11.69
N LYS A 100 -1.38 6.65 12.93
CA LYS A 100 -2.66 6.41 13.61
C LYS A 100 -3.60 7.62 13.61
N MET A 101 -3.05 8.83 13.71
CA MET A 101 -3.85 10.07 13.75
C MET A 101 -4.47 10.42 12.40
N ILE A 102 -3.85 9.98 11.27
CA ILE A 102 -4.30 10.27 9.91
C ILE A 102 -5.03 9.09 9.27
N MET A 103 -5.14 7.96 9.98
CA MET A 103 -5.91 6.81 9.51
C MET A 103 -7.40 7.13 9.50
N PRO A 104 -8.13 6.70 8.45
CA PRO A 104 -9.56 6.96 8.36
C PRO A 104 -10.32 6.22 9.46
N LYS A 105 -11.19 6.97 10.16
CA LYS A 105 -12.15 6.40 11.10
C LYS A 105 -13.36 5.85 10.32
N LYS A 106 -14.06 4.90 10.94
CA LYS A 106 -15.29 4.31 10.37
C LYS A 106 -16.32 5.39 10.04
N GLY A 107 -16.88 5.33 8.83
CA GLY A 107 -17.91 6.23 8.34
C GLY A 107 -17.73 6.62 6.88
N VAL A 108 -18.63 7.48 6.39
CA VAL A 108 -18.54 8.09 5.07
C VAL A 108 -17.55 9.25 5.14
N LEU A 109 -16.59 9.28 4.23
CA LEU A 109 -15.49 10.25 4.22
C LEU A 109 -15.72 11.40 3.24
N THR A 110 -16.55 11.19 2.21
CA THR A 110 -16.94 12.15 1.18
C THR A 110 -18.25 12.84 1.53
N LYS A 111 -18.59 13.93 0.80
CA LYS A 111 -19.84 14.68 1.01
C LYS A 111 -21.07 13.85 0.59
N ARG A 112 -20.96 13.11 -0.54
CA ARG A 112 -22.04 12.26 -1.02
C ARG A 112 -22.18 11.02 -0.14
N GLN A 113 -23.39 10.70 0.25
CA GLN A 113 -23.70 9.43 0.92
C GLN A 113 -23.85 8.31 -0.12
N PRO A 114 -23.49 7.07 0.22
CA PRO A 114 -23.74 5.93 -0.65
C PRO A 114 -25.26 5.67 -0.77
N THR A 115 -25.71 5.25 -1.93
CA THR A 115 -27.04 4.69 -2.12
C THR A 115 -27.15 3.34 -1.43
N GLU A 116 -28.38 2.84 -1.22
CA GLU A 116 -28.61 1.51 -0.65
C GLU A 116 -27.92 0.40 -1.49
N ARG A 117 -27.99 0.51 -2.83
CA ARG A 117 -27.33 -0.43 -3.74
C ARG A 117 -25.81 -0.40 -3.60
N GLU A 118 -25.22 0.79 -3.54
CA GLU A 118 -23.77 0.93 -3.29
C GLU A 118 -23.35 0.36 -1.94
N ASN A 119 -24.13 0.57 -0.88
CA ASN A 119 -23.86 -0.01 0.43
C ASN A 119 -23.84 -1.55 0.37
N LEU A 120 -24.82 -2.16 -0.30
CA LEU A 120 -24.85 -3.62 -0.48
C LEU A 120 -23.66 -4.14 -1.26
N ASP A 121 -23.23 -3.42 -2.31
CA ASP A 121 -22.05 -3.75 -3.09
C ASP A 121 -20.75 -3.52 -2.30
N MET A 122 -20.68 -2.48 -1.46
CA MET A 122 -19.56 -2.24 -0.56
C MET A 122 -19.39 -3.35 0.48
N GLU A 123 -20.49 -3.76 1.14
CA GLU A 123 -20.45 -4.85 2.11
C GLU A 123 -20.04 -6.18 1.46
N PHE A 124 -20.58 -6.47 0.29
CA PHE A 124 -20.23 -7.67 -0.47
C PHE A 124 -18.79 -7.61 -0.92
N GLY A 125 -18.35 -6.51 -1.53
CA GLY A 125 -16.98 -6.31 -2.00
C GLY A 125 -15.95 -6.37 -0.88
N PHE A 126 -16.27 -5.80 0.29
CA PHE A 126 -15.41 -5.89 1.48
C PHE A 126 -15.15 -7.34 1.89
N LYS A 127 -16.20 -8.17 1.95
CA LYS A 127 -16.06 -9.60 2.26
C LYS A 127 -15.23 -10.33 1.22
N MET A 128 -15.45 -10.05 -0.06
CA MET A 128 -14.70 -10.68 -1.15
C MET A 128 -13.21 -10.26 -1.12
N ALA A 129 -12.93 -8.99 -0.88
CA ALA A 129 -11.57 -8.49 -0.76
C ALA A 129 -10.83 -9.10 0.44
N LYS A 130 -11.50 -9.27 1.59
CA LYS A 130 -10.93 -9.97 2.76
C LYS A 130 -10.62 -11.44 2.46
N ALA A 131 -11.51 -12.14 1.75
CA ALA A 131 -11.28 -13.53 1.33
C ALA A 131 -10.10 -13.63 0.35
N LEU A 132 -10.05 -12.73 -0.65
CA LEU A 132 -8.95 -12.65 -1.61
C LEU A 132 -7.60 -12.40 -0.92
N GLY A 133 -7.58 -11.45 0.05
CA GLY A 133 -6.41 -11.16 0.85
C GLY A 133 -5.99 -12.33 1.74
N GLY A 134 -6.94 -13.14 2.21
CA GLY A 134 -6.66 -14.36 2.97
C GLY A 134 -5.98 -15.45 2.15
N LEU A 135 -6.14 -15.43 0.83
CA LEU A 135 -5.46 -16.33 -0.11
C LEU A 135 -4.12 -15.75 -0.61
N ASP A 136 -3.74 -14.57 -0.15
CA ASP A 136 -2.52 -13.84 -0.57
C ASP A 136 -2.43 -13.60 -2.10
N ILE A 137 -3.58 -13.45 -2.76
CA ILE A 137 -3.64 -13.18 -4.22
C ILE A 137 -3.61 -11.67 -4.49
N GLY A 138 -4.42 -10.91 -3.76
CA GLY A 138 -4.58 -9.47 -3.89
C GLY A 138 -5.47 -8.91 -2.78
N GLN A 139 -5.84 -7.63 -2.86
CA GLN A 139 -6.59 -6.97 -1.80
C GLN A 139 -7.67 -6.00 -2.32
N THR A 140 -7.87 -5.96 -3.65
CA THR A 140 -8.85 -5.10 -4.32
C THR A 140 -9.83 -5.95 -5.13
N VAL A 141 -11.12 -5.64 -4.99
CA VAL A 141 -12.22 -6.28 -5.74
C VAL A 141 -13.11 -5.19 -6.33
N VAL A 142 -13.50 -5.36 -7.59
CA VAL A 142 -14.49 -4.49 -8.25
C VAL A 142 -15.82 -5.24 -8.31
N VAL A 143 -16.88 -4.60 -7.84
CA VAL A 143 -18.21 -5.19 -7.67
C VAL A 143 -19.27 -4.32 -8.35
N LYS A 144 -20.29 -4.97 -8.90
CA LYS A 144 -21.54 -4.34 -9.28
C LYS A 144 -22.70 -5.34 -9.12
N ASP A 145 -23.77 -4.91 -8.46
CA ASP A 145 -24.96 -5.73 -8.23
C ASP A 145 -24.66 -7.06 -7.52
N LYS A 146 -23.76 -7.01 -6.52
CA LYS A 146 -23.23 -8.19 -5.81
C LYS A 146 -22.57 -9.23 -6.71
N ALA A 147 -22.12 -8.81 -7.91
CA ALA A 147 -21.33 -9.63 -8.79
C ALA A 147 -19.90 -9.10 -8.83
N VAL A 148 -18.90 -9.98 -8.73
CA VAL A 148 -17.51 -9.63 -8.86
C VAL A 148 -17.19 -9.40 -10.33
N MET A 149 -16.77 -8.17 -10.67
CA MET A 149 -16.35 -7.78 -12.02
C MET A 149 -14.85 -8.02 -12.24
N ALA A 150 -14.04 -7.81 -11.20
CA ALA A 150 -12.61 -8.09 -11.24
C ALA A 150 -12.06 -8.35 -9.83
N LEU A 151 -11.03 -9.18 -9.76
CA LEU A 151 -10.19 -9.44 -8.59
C LEU A 151 -8.78 -8.98 -8.93
N GLU A 152 -8.13 -8.28 -8.01
CA GLU A 152 -6.72 -7.91 -8.14
C GLU A 152 -5.83 -9.15 -7.99
N ALA A 153 -4.85 -9.26 -8.86
CA ALA A 153 -3.76 -10.21 -8.77
C ALA A 153 -2.43 -9.48 -9.03
N ILE A 154 -1.55 -10.06 -9.83
CA ILE A 154 -0.21 -9.50 -10.12
C ILE A 154 -0.25 -8.15 -10.85
N GLU A 155 -1.36 -7.83 -11.52
CA GLU A 155 -1.53 -6.58 -12.28
C GLU A 155 -1.62 -5.33 -11.40
N GLY A 156 -1.98 -5.49 -10.11
CA GLY A 156 -2.13 -4.41 -9.14
C GLY A 156 -3.47 -3.67 -9.21
N THR A 157 -3.69 -2.80 -8.22
CA THR A 157 -4.99 -2.15 -7.93
C THR A 157 -5.55 -1.37 -9.12
N ASP A 158 -4.75 -0.48 -9.73
CA ASP A 158 -5.24 0.43 -10.77
C ASP A 158 -5.68 -0.35 -12.03
N ALA A 159 -4.89 -1.32 -12.46
CA ALA A 159 -5.24 -2.17 -13.60
C ALA A 159 -6.49 -3.03 -13.32
N CYS A 160 -6.63 -3.54 -12.10
CA CYS A 160 -7.84 -4.25 -11.67
C CYS A 160 -9.07 -3.35 -11.74
N ILE A 161 -8.99 -2.10 -11.25
CA ILE A 161 -10.09 -1.12 -11.32
C ILE A 161 -10.48 -0.84 -12.76
N LEU A 162 -9.51 -0.56 -13.62
CA LEU A 162 -9.77 -0.28 -15.05
C LEU A 162 -10.44 -1.46 -15.75
N ARG A 163 -9.97 -2.67 -15.52
CA ARG A 163 -10.56 -3.90 -16.08
C ARG A 163 -11.97 -4.14 -15.57
N GLY A 164 -12.17 -4.11 -14.26
CA GLY A 164 -13.46 -4.36 -13.61
C GLY A 164 -14.51 -3.29 -13.94
N GLY A 165 -14.11 -2.03 -13.96
CA GLY A 165 -14.99 -0.93 -14.30
C GLY A 165 -15.45 -0.94 -15.76
N LYS A 166 -14.60 -1.34 -16.71
CA LYS A 166 -14.98 -1.57 -18.11
C LYS A 166 -16.01 -2.68 -18.23
N LEU A 167 -15.85 -3.80 -17.51
CA LEU A 167 -16.82 -4.91 -17.49
C LEU A 167 -18.14 -4.50 -16.85
N ALA A 168 -18.09 -3.66 -15.82
CA ALA A 168 -19.28 -3.14 -15.14
C ALA A 168 -20.05 -2.10 -15.96
N CYS A 169 -19.47 -1.52 -17.00
CA CYS A 169 -20.05 -0.40 -17.76
C CYS A 169 -20.44 0.80 -16.88
N GLY A 170 -19.60 1.15 -15.89
CA GLY A 170 -19.81 2.22 -14.93
C GLY A 170 -20.62 1.83 -13.69
N ASN A 171 -20.68 2.76 -12.73
CA ASN A 171 -21.36 2.61 -11.44
C ASN A 171 -20.93 1.37 -10.63
N ALA A 172 -19.69 0.94 -10.79
CA ALA A 172 -19.10 -0.11 -9.97
C ALA A 172 -18.64 0.44 -8.62
N VAL A 173 -18.56 -0.44 -7.64
CA VAL A 173 -17.93 -0.22 -6.35
C VAL A 173 -16.58 -0.93 -6.32
N VAL A 174 -15.57 -0.23 -5.82
CA VAL A 174 -14.24 -0.77 -5.56
C VAL A 174 -14.12 -1.05 -4.07
N ALA A 175 -13.68 -2.25 -3.69
CA ALA A 175 -13.35 -2.59 -2.31
C ALA A 175 -11.86 -2.84 -2.21
N LYS A 176 -11.17 -2.11 -1.32
CA LYS A 176 -9.75 -2.30 -1.03
C LYS A 176 -9.54 -2.39 0.47
N VAL A 177 -8.99 -3.51 0.93
CA VAL A 177 -8.86 -3.82 2.36
C VAL A 177 -7.44 -4.29 2.69
N ALA A 178 -7.10 -4.31 3.98
CA ALA A 178 -5.88 -4.97 4.43
C ALA A 178 -6.03 -6.50 4.37
N LYS A 179 -4.99 -7.21 3.95
CA LYS A 179 -4.93 -8.67 4.07
C LYS A 179 -5.07 -9.07 5.55
N PRO A 180 -5.72 -10.21 5.88
CA PRO A 180 -5.88 -10.62 7.28
C PRO A 180 -4.56 -10.77 8.05
N ALA A 181 -3.53 -11.31 7.41
CA ALA A 181 -2.21 -11.54 7.98
C ALA A 181 -1.18 -10.45 7.62
N GLN A 182 -1.64 -9.26 7.18
CA GLN A 182 -0.77 -8.19 6.74
C GLN A 182 0.14 -7.70 7.87
N ASP A 183 1.43 -7.61 7.60
CA ASP A 183 2.43 -7.12 8.55
C ASP A 183 2.55 -5.58 8.43
N ASN A 184 2.01 -4.89 9.41
CA ASN A 184 1.96 -3.43 9.44
C ASN A 184 3.33 -2.76 9.54
N ARG A 185 4.41 -3.51 9.76
CA ARG A 185 5.77 -2.95 9.82
C ARG A 185 6.25 -2.46 8.44
N PHE A 186 5.72 -3.04 7.35
CA PHE A 186 6.19 -2.73 6.00
C PHE A 186 5.12 -2.78 4.91
N ASP A 187 3.94 -3.34 5.18
CA ASP A 187 2.88 -3.46 4.19
C ASP A 187 1.57 -2.84 4.68
N MET A 188 1.36 -1.58 4.34
CA MET A 188 0.12 -0.85 4.62
C MET A 188 -0.63 -0.59 3.31
N PRO A 189 -1.88 -1.10 3.18
CA PRO A 189 -2.67 -0.77 2.02
C PRO A 189 -2.92 0.74 1.96
N ALA A 190 -2.73 1.30 0.79
CA ALA A 190 -2.91 2.73 0.56
C ALA A 190 -3.83 2.99 -0.63
N VAL A 191 -4.59 4.09 -0.52
CA VAL A 191 -5.37 4.70 -1.59
C VAL A 191 -4.82 6.10 -1.82
N GLY A 192 -4.54 6.44 -3.07
CA GLY A 192 -4.04 7.75 -3.47
C GLY A 192 -4.85 8.35 -4.62
N VAL A 193 -4.40 9.51 -5.09
CA VAL A 193 -5.01 10.24 -6.21
C VAL A 193 -5.16 9.35 -7.44
N LYS A 194 -4.14 8.57 -7.79
CA LYS A 194 -4.15 7.67 -8.96
C LYS A 194 -5.25 6.61 -8.89
N THR A 195 -5.57 6.10 -7.71
CA THR A 195 -6.70 5.17 -7.54
C THR A 195 -8.03 5.86 -7.88
N ILE A 196 -8.22 7.10 -7.44
CA ILE A 196 -9.45 7.85 -7.77
C ILE A 196 -9.49 8.19 -9.25
N GLU A 197 -8.37 8.58 -9.87
CA GLU A 197 -8.29 8.81 -11.32
C GLU A 197 -8.69 7.56 -12.12
N SER A 198 -8.21 6.37 -11.73
CA SER A 198 -8.60 5.10 -12.34
C SER A 198 -10.11 4.83 -12.19
N MET A 199 -10.70 5.18 -11.04
CA MET A 199 -12.13 5.05 -10.79
C MET A 199 -12.94 6.03 -11.67
N ILE A 200 -12.47 7.26 -11.83
CA ILE A 200 -13.10 8.29 -12.69
C ILE A 200 -13.12 7.81 -14.14
N GLU A 201 -12.00 7.29 -14.65
CA GLU A 201 -11.90 6.80 -16.04
C GLU A 201 -12.97 5.77 -16.38
N VAL A 202 -13.31 4.89 -15.43
CA VAL A 202 -14.30 3.83 -15.63
C VAL A 202 -15.67 4.17 -15.04
N LYS A 203 -15.88 5.41 -14.57
CA LYS A 203 -17.13 5.89 -13.98
C LYS A 203 -17.61 5.01 -12.80
N ALA A 204 -16.67 4.56 -11.98
CA ALA A 204 -17.00 3.88 -10.73
C ALA A 204 -17.62 4.87 -9.75
N SER A 205 -18.59 4.44 -8.94
CA SER A 205 -19.39 5.33 -8.07
C SER A 205 -19.00 5.27 -6.59
N GLY A 206 -18.30 4.21 -6.15
CA GLY A 206 -17.99 4.03 -4.75
C GLY A 206 -16.68 3.29 -4.48
N LEU A 207 -16.06 3.67 -3.37
CA LEU A 207 -14.86 3.02 -2.82
C LEU A 207 -15.14 2.66 -1.37
N VAL A 208 -14.93 1.41 -1.00
CA VAL A 208 -14.90 0.98 0.40
C VAL A 208 -13.48 0.58 0.79
N ILE A 209 -13.02 1.08 1.93
CA ILE A 209 -11.72 0.79 2.53
C ILE A 209 -11.88 0.29 3.97
N GLU A 210 -10.85 -0.33 4.51
CA GLU A 210 -10.84 -0.80 5.90
C GLU A 210 -10.44 0.32 6.86
N ALA A 211 -11.32 0.69 7.79
CA ALA A 211 -11.10 1.72 8.78
C ALA A 211 -9.92 1.37 9.71
N GLY A 212 -9.03 2.32 9.93
CA GLY A 212 -7.84 2.13 10.77
C GLY A 212 -6.79 1.16 10.18
N ARG A 213 -6.99 0.65 8.95
CA ARG A 213 -6.08 -0.29 8.29
C ARG A 213 -5.75 0.04 6.84
N THR A 214 -6.33 1.10 6.28
CA THR A 214 -6.02 1.59 4.94
C THR A 214 -5.63 3.05 5.03
N LEU A 215 -4.48 3.42 4.50
CA LEU A 215 -4.00 4.79 4.45
C LEU A 215 -4.60 5.53 3.25
N ILE A 216 -4.97 6.80 3.45
CA ILE A 216 -5.30 7.71 2.34
C ILE A 216 -4.14 8.68 2.19
N VAL A 217 -3.36 8.48 1.14
CA VAL A 217 -2.23 9.37 0.79
C VAL A 217 -2.78 10.64 0.15
N ASP A 218 -2.28 11.81 0.54
CA ASP A 218 -2.81 13.11 0.10
C ASP A 218 -4.32 13.25 0.33
N ARG A 219 -4.76 12.94 1.55
CA ARG A 219 -6.17 12.78 1.91
C ARG A 219 -7.06 13.91 1.40
N GLU A 220 -6.66 15.17 1.57
CA GLU A 220 -7.47 16.32 1.14
C GLU A 220 -7.69 16.31 -0.37
N LYS A 221 -6.65 16.04 -1.14
CA LYS A 221 -6.70 15.95 -2.60
C LYS A 221 -7.54 14.78 -3.07
N VAL A 222 -7.39 13.61 -2.43
CA VAL A 222 -8.18 12.40 -2.72
C VAL A 222 -9.67 12.66 -2.47
N LEU A 223 -10.03 13.26 -1.33
CA LEU A 223 -11.44 13.53 -0.99
C LEU A 223 -12.04 14.62 -1.90
N SER A 224 -11.29 15.69 -2.21
CA SER A 224 -11.74 16.72 -3.15
C SER A 224 -12.03 16.12 -4.53
N LEU A 225 -11.10 15.35 -5.07
CA LEU A 225 -11.24 14.71 -6.37
C LEU A 225 -12.43 13.71 -6.40
N ALA A 226 -12.64 12.96 -5.33
CA ALA A 226 -13.77 12.05 -5.20
C ALA A 226 -15.10 12.82 -5.15
N ASP A 227 -15.17 13.89 -4.37
CA ASP A 227 -16.38 14.75 -4.26
C ASP A 227 -16.74 15.41 -5.58
N GLU A 228 -15.75 15.95 -6.32
CA GLU A 228 -15.92 16.57 -7.63
C GLU A 228 -16.48 15.60 -8.69
N ASN A 229 -16.19 14.31 -8.54
CA ASN A 229 -16.61 13.26 -9.47
C ASN A 229 -17.74 12.37 -8.92
N ALA A 230 -18.43 12.82 -7.86
CA ALA A 230 -19.52 12.10 -7.22
C ALA A 230 -19.17 10.66 -6.79
N ILE A 231 -17.93 10.39 -6.47
CA ILE A 231 -17.48 9.11 -5.91
C ILE A 231 -17.65 9.14 -4.39
N THR A 232 -18.33 8.13 -3.83
CA THR A 232 -18.44 7.97 -2.38
C THR A 232 -17.29 7.13 -1.83
N ILE A 233 -16.63 7.60 -0.79
CA ILE A 233 -15.60 6.83 -0.07
C ILE A 233 -16.13 6.50 1.32
N VAL A 234 -16.15 5.21 1.66
CA VAL A 234 -16.61 4.69 2.96
C VAL A 234 -15.48 3.90 3.62
N ALA A 235 -15.22 4.17 4.89
CA ALA A 235 -14.36 3.35 5.74
C ALA A 235 -15.25 2.46 6.64
N MET A 236 -15.10 1.14 6.54
CA MET A 236 -15.86 0.13 7.30
C MET A 236 -15.01 -0.53 8.40
#